data_aeade87046e337f27d35b8b4aff6ab59
#
_entry.id   aeade87046e337f27d35b8b4aff6ab59
#
_cell.length_a   1.000
_cell.length_b   1.000
_cell.length_c   1.000
_cell.angle_alpha   90.00
_cell.angle_beta   90.00
_cell.angle_gamma   90.00
#
_symmetry.space_group_name_H-M   'P 1'
#
loop_
_entity.id
_entity.type
_entity.pdbx_description
1 polymer ?
#
loop_
_entity_poly.entity_id
_entity_poly.type
_entity_poly.pdbx_seq_one_letter_code
_entity_poly.pdbx_strand_id
1 'polypeptide(L)'
;MKYLFSILFLLTIICTFIVRSEEETRLLRFPAIHGNQIVFSYAGDLYTVAASGGIARKLTSDPGYEMFARFSPDGNSIAFTGQYDGNTEVYLMPSEGGVPKRITYTATLDRDDVSDRMGPNNIVMTWRDNTHILFRSRRTEWNDFKGQLYLAPVDGGLPEQLPLPRGGFCSFSPDGNQLAYNRVFREFRTWKRCRFFLFCGCSRA
;
A
#
# COMPACT_ATOMS: atom_id res chain seq x y z
N MET A 1 -45.92 -15.35 41.42
CA MET A 1 -46.01 -14.94 40.01
C MET A 1 -45.44 -13.54 39.72
N LYS A 2 -45.66 -12.52 40.52
CA LYS A 2 -45.16 -11.14 40.26
C LYS A 2 -43.64 -11.03 40.21
N TYR A 3 -42.90 -11.74 41.04
CA TYR A 3 -41.43 -11.72 41.07
C TYR A 3 -40.78 -12.47 39.89
N LEU A 4 -41.47 -13.48 39.38
CA LEU A 4 -40.98 -14.23 38.22
C LEU A 4 -40.94 -13.36 36.94
N PHE A 5 -41.95 -12.52 36.75
CA PHE A 5 -42.00 -11.56 35.64
C PHE A 5 -40.93 -10.47 35.75
N SER A 6 -40.67 -9.98 36.98
CA SER A 6 -39.61 -8.99 37.20
C SER A 6 -38.21 -9.54 36.94
N ILE A 7 -37.94 -10.79 37.31
CA ILE A 7 -36.67 -11.45 37.05
C ILE A 7 -36.48 -11.73 35.57
N LEU A 8 -37.54 -12.18 34.87
CA LEU A 8 -37.47 -12.39 33.41
C LEU A 8 -37.24 -11.10 32.65
N PHE A 9 -37.86 -10.00 33.07
CA PHE A 9 -37.67 -8.66 32.48
C PHE A 9 -36.27 -8.10 32.73
N LEU A 10 -35.69 -8.35 33.92
CA LEU A 10 -34.34 -7.96 34.23
C LEU A 10 -33.30 -8.77 33.40
N LEU A 11 -33.53 -10.07 33.20
CA LEU A 11 -32.70 -10.95 32.36
C LEU A 11 -32.73 -10.50 30.88
N THR A 12 -33.87 -10.08 30.35
CA THR A 12 -33.95 -9.58 28.96
C THR A 12 -33.21 -8.27 28.79
N ILE A 13 -33.26 -7.34 29.76
CA ILE A 13 -32.49 -6.10 29.72
C ILE A 13 -30.97 -6.38 29.78
N ILE A 14 -30.52 -7.30 30.60
CA ILE A 14 -29.09 -7.69 30.69
C ILE A 14 -28.61 -8.31 29.37
N CYS A 15 -29.44 -9.14 28.73
CA CYS A 15 -29.10 -9.81 27.48
C CYS A 15 -28.96 -8.81 26.30
N THR A 16 -29.70 -7.68 26.31
CA THR A 16 -29.58 -6.64 25.26
C THR A 16 -28.32 -5.80 25.37
N PHE A 17 -27.67 -5.75 26.55
CA PHE A 17 -26.40 -5.03 26.71
C PHE A 17 -25.16 -5.81 26.28
N ILE A 18 -25.26 -7.11 26.00
CA ILE A 18 -24.11 -7.97 25.65
C ILE A 18 -23.89 -8.07 24.14
N VAL A 19 -24.85 -7.70 23.31
CA VAL A 19 -24.64 -7.62 21.87
C VAL A 19 -23.98 -6.27 21.54
N ARG A 20 -22.71 -6.12 21.90
CA ARG A 20 -21.84 -5.15 21.27
C ARG A 20 -21.60 -5.65 19.86
N SER A 21 -22.33 -5.14 18.91
CA SER A 21 -21.96 -5.22 17.51
C SER A 21 -20.58 -4.56 17.41
N GLU A 22 -19.53 -5.34 17.24
CA GLU A 22 -18.27 -4.80 16.76
C GLU A 22 -18.59 -4.23 15.40
N GLU A 23 -18.66 -2.90 15.30
CA GLU A 23 -18.77 -2.23 14.01
C GLU A 23 -17.52 -2.57 13.20
N GLU A 24 -17.70 -3.49 12.26
CA GLU A 24 -16.68 -3.87 11.29
C GLU A 24 -16.27 -2.62 10.50
N THR A 25 -15.08 -2.11 10.78
CA THR A 25 -14.51 -0.97 10.06
C THR A 25 -14.09 -1.42 8.66
N ARG A 26 -14.98 -1.30 7.68
CA ARG A 26 -14.77 -1.76 6.28
C ARG A 26 -13.91 -0.85 5.43
N LEU A 27 -13.26 0.16 6.02
CA LEU A 27 -12.52 1.21 5.30
C LEU A 27 -11.00 1.02 5.32
N LEU A 28 -10.50 -0.09 5.87
CA LEU A 28 -9.08 -0.41 5.89
C LEU A 28 -8.61 -0.82 4.49
N ARG A 29 -7.49 -0.24 4.03
CA ARG A 29 -6.98 -0.46 2.68
C ARG A 29 -5.48 -0.77 2.69
N PHE A 30 -5.03 -1.45 1.64
CA PHE A 30 -3.62 -1.70 1.33
C PHE A 30 -2.82 -2.30 2.49
N PRO A 31 -3.29 -3.40 3.10
CA PRO A 31 -2.57 -4.00 4.22
C PRO A 31 -1.25 -4.61 3.75
N ALA A 32 -0.25 -4.52 4.61
CA ALA A 32 0.99 -5.26 4.52
C ALA A 32 1.36 -5.81 5.89
N ILE A 33 2.04 -6.94 5.92
CA ILE A 33 2.43 -7.63 7.15
C ILE A 33 3.90 -8.00 7.10
N HIS A 34 4.58 -7.83 8.22
CA HIS A 34 5.91 -8.37 8.47
C HIS A 34 6.00 -8.83 9.94
N GLY A 35 6.37 -10.10 10.15
CA GLY A 35 6.39 -10.68 11.49
C GLY A 35 5.04 -10.55 12.20
N ASN A 36 5.02 -9.86 13.33
CA ASN A 36 3.80 -9.58 14.10
C ASN A 36 3.23 -8.18 13.87
N GLN A 37 3.72 -7.43 12.88
CA GLN A 37 3.27 -6.08 12.61
C GLN A 37 2.48 -6.02 11.31
N ILE A 38 1.30 -5.37 11.37
CA ILE A 38 0.48 -5.06 10.20
C ILE A 38 0.47 -3.54 10.04
N VAL A 39 0.67 -3.06 8.82
CA VAL A 39 0.45 -1.67 8.43
C VAL A 39 -0.67 -1.60 7.41
N PHE A 40 -1.50 -0.56 7.48
CA PHE A 40 -2.61 -0.34 6.56
C PHE A 40 -2.93 1.15 6.45
N SER A 41 -3.63 1.53 5.38
CA SER A 41 -4.14 2.88 5.20
C SER A 41 -5.58 3.00 5.70
N TYR A 42 -5.85 4.05 6.47
CA TYR A 42 -7.20 4.42 6.92
C TYR A 42 -7.35 5.94 6.92
N ALA A 43 -8.42 6.44 6.32
CA ALA A 43 -8.75 7.87 6.27
C ALA A 43 -7.63 8.79 5.73
N GLY A 44 -6.77 8.26 4.84
CA GLY A 44 -5.66 9.00 4.25
C GLY A 44 -4.31 8.73 4.88
N ASP A 45 -4.26 8.24 6.11
CA ASP A 45 -3.04 8.02 6.89
C ASP A 45 -2.65 6.54 7.00
N LEU A 46 -1.40 6.29 7.41
CA LEU A 46 -0.91 4.96 7.75
C LEU A 46 -1.11 4.67 9.23
N TYR A 47 -1.55 3.46 9.50
CA TYR A 47 -1.73 2.91 10.84
C TYR A 47 -1.01 1.58 10.97
N THR A 48 -0.60 1.26 12.17
CA THR A 48 -0.02 -0.05 12.52
C THR A 48 -0.77 -0.70 13.66
N VAL A 49 -0.81 -2.04 13.63
CA VAL A 49 -1.40 -2.88 14.69
C VAL A 49 -0.65 -4.20 14.76
N ALA A 50 -0.65 -4.85 15.91
CA ALA A 50 -0.13 -6.21 16.03
C ALA A 50 -1.01 -7.21 15.27
N ALA A 51 -0.43 -8.25 14.68
CA ALA A 51 -1.17 -9.30 13.98
C ALA A 51 -2.12 -10.08 14.91
N SER A 52 -1.86 -10.07 16.22
CA SER A 52 -2.75 -10.60 17.25
C SER A 52 -4.00 -9.73 17.50
N GLY A 53 -4.11 -8.58 16.83
CA GLY A 53 -5.15 -7.58 17.08
C GLY A 53 -4.77 -6.57 18.15
N GLY A 54 -5.71 -5.70 18.50
CA GLY A 54 -5.54 -4.67 19.51
C GLY A 54 -5.87 -3.27 18.97
N ILE A 55 -5.32 -2.24 19.62
CA ILE A 55 -5.53 -0.85 19.23
C ILE A 55 -4.53 -0.47 18.15
N ALA A 56 -5.05 0.01 17.00
CA ALA A 56 -4.21 0.53 15.94
C ALA A 56 -3.61 1.89 16.32
N ARG A 57 -2.30 2.04 16.09
CA ARG A 57 -1.57 3.28 16.30
C ARG A 57 -1.36 3.99 14.96
N LYS A 58 -1.64 5.29 14.92
CA LYS A 58 -1.37 6.13 13.76
C LYS A 58 0.13 6.32 13.57
N LEU A 59 0.64 6.12 12.35
CA LEU A 59 2.05 6.29 11.99
C LEU A 59 2.34 7.64 11.35
N THR A 60 1.40 8.14 10.55
CA THR A 60 1.54 9.40 9.80
C THR A 60 0.38 10.34 10.15
N SER A 61 0.55 11.63 9.96
CA SER A 61 -0.46 12.65 10.26
C SER A 61 -0.40 13.86 9.32
N ASP A 62 0.16 13.69 8.15
CA ASP A 62 0.23 14.73 7.14
C ASP A 62 -1.14 14.93 6.46
N PRO A 63 -1.50 16.13 5.98
CA PRO A 63 -2.78 16.36 5.31
C PRO A 63 -2.92 15.65 3.95
N GLY A 64 -1.85 15.08 3.40
CA GLY A 64 -1.89 14.29 2.18
C GLY A 64 -2.44 12.88 2.35
N TYR A 65 -2.36 12.09 1.29
CA TYR A 65 -2.74 10.68 1.32
C TYR A 65 -1.50 9.79 1.38
N GLU A 66 -1.54 8.77 2.24
CA GLU A 66 -0.55 7.71 2.29
C GLU A 66 -1.19 6.36 1.96
N MET A 67 -0.55 5.63 1.04
CA MET A 67 -1.09 4.36 0.58
C MET A 67 0.00 3.41 0.07
N PHE A 68 -0.38 2.17 -0.17
CA PHE A 68 0.51 1.14 -0.72
C PHE A 68 1.77 0.89 0.11
N ALA A 69 1.64 0.95 1.43
CA ALA A 69 2.76 0.67 2.33
C ALA A 69 3.30 -0.75 2.13
N ARG A 70 4.63 -0.90 2.17
CA ARG A 70 5.33 -2.19 2.07
C ARG A 70 6.51 -2.18 3.02
N PHE A 71 6.61 -3.23 3.83
CA PHE A 71 7.78 -3.45 4.67
C PHE A 71 9.00 -3.82 3.83
N SER A 72 10.17 -3.36 4.26
CA SER A 72 11.45 -3.89 3.78
C SER A 72 11.57 -5.38 4.14
N PRO A 73 12.41 -6.16 3.43
CA PRO A 73 12.61 -7.58 3.74
C PRO A 73 13.05 -7.86 5.17
N ASP A 74 13.81 -6.96 5.79
CA ASP A 74 14.24 -7.05 7.20
C ASP A 74 13.20 -6.51 8.20
N GLY A 75 12.10 -5.90 7.72
CA GLY A 75 11.03 -5.33 8.54
C GLY A 75 11.35 -4.01 9.22
N ASN A 76 12.55 -3.45 9.04
CA ASN A 76 12.98 -2.25 9.75
C ASN A 76 12.41 -0.96 9.15
N SER A 77 11.98 -1.00 7.89
CA SER A 77 11.50 0.17 7.16
C SER A 77 10.19 -0.09 6.45
N ILE A 78 9.44 0.98 6.20
CA ILE A 78 8.23 0.98 5.40
C ILE A 78 8.42 1.95 4.24
N ALA A 79 8.26 1.46 3.01
CA ALA A 79 8.11 2.29 1.82
C ALA A 79 6.64 2.47 1.50
N PHE A 80 6.23 3.66 1.13
CA PHE A 80 4.84 3.96 0.81
C PHE A 80 4.73 5.08 -0.23
N THR A 81 3.57 5.20 -0.84
CA THR A 81 3.21 6.32 -1.70
C THR A 81 2.58 7.40 -0.85
N GLY A 82 3.16 8.59 -0.82
CA GLY A 82 2.67 9.75 -0.07
C GLY A 82 2.45 10.97 -0.97
N GLN A 83 1.53 11.84 -0.56
CA GLN A 83 1.18 13.07 -1.25
C GLN A 83 1.40 14.28 -0.31
N TYR A 84 2.65 14.60 -0.01
CA TYR A 84 2.95 15.68 0.93
C TYR A 84 3.14 17.05 0.25
N ASP A 85 3.71 17.05 -0.95
CA ASP A 85 4.04 18.27 -1.69
C ASP A 85 3.17 18.45 -2.95
N GLY A 86 1.91 17.98 -2.90
CA GLY A 86 0.98 18.07 -4.02
C GLY A 86 1.13 16.97 -5.08
N ASN A 87 2.28 16.29 -5.14
CA ASN A 87 2.56 15.17 -6.04
C ASN A 87 2.63 13.85 -5.25
N THR A 88 2.25 12.75 -5.86
CA THR A 88 2.43 11.42 -5.25
C THR A 88 3.80 10.87 -5.52
N GLU A 89 4.56 10.63 -4.45
CA GLU A 89 5.95 10.19 -4.52
C GLU A 89 6.19 8.97 -3.61
N VAL A 90 7.34 8.34 -3.79
CA VAL A 90 7.80 7.26 -2.91
C VAL A 90 8.46 7.86 -1.69
N TYR A 91 8.00 7.46 -0.52
CA TYR A 91 8.53 7.83 0.78
C TYR A 91 9.00 6.60 1.54
N LEU A 92 9.96 6.81 2.41
CA LEU A 92 10.55 5.81 3.30
C LEU A 92 10.52 6.31 4.73
N MET A 93 10.14 5.45 5.69
CA MET A 93 10.25 5.73 7.11
C MET A 93 10.58 4.45 7.90
N PRO A 94 11.08 4.55 9.15
CA PRO A 94 11.19 3.41 10.05
C PRO A 94 9.83 2.72 10.27
N SER A 95 9.83 1.40 10.44
CA SER A 95 8.58 0.63 10.66
C SER A 95 7.86 1.02 11.94
N GLU A 96 8.58 1.51 12.94
CA GLU A 96 8.01 2.02 14.19
C GLU A 96 7.44 3.43 14.07
N GLY A 97 7.54 4.07 12.91
CA GLY A 97 7.16 5.45 12.65
C GLY A 97 8.35 6.40 12.72
N GLY A 98 8.14 7.63 12.32
CA GLY A 98 9.16 8.67 12.26
C GLY A 98 8.88 9.65 11.14
N VAL A 99 9.85 10.51 10.83
CA VAL A 99 9.72 11.50 9.76
C VAL A 99 9.94 10.81 8.41
N PRO A 100 8.96 10.85 7.49
CA PRO A 100 9.12 10.28 6.18
C PRO A 100 10.21 10.98 5.34
N LYS A 101 11.09 10.19 4.75
CA LYS A 101 12.11 10.66 3.80
C LYS A 101 11.57 10.47 2.38
N ARG A 102 11.52 11.53 1.59
CA ARG A 102 11.17 11.46 0.16
C ARG A 102 12.31 10.80 -0.63
N ILE A 103 11.96 9.82 -1.46
CA ILE A 103 12.91 9.03 -2.27
C ILE A 103 12.85 9.41 -3.74
N THR A 104 11.66 9.76 -4.25
CA THR A 104 11.49 10.11 -5.66
C THR A 104 11.06 11.56 -5.83
N TYR A 105 11.46 12.15 -6.97
CA TYR A 105 11.16 13.53 -7.35
C TYR A 105 10.74 13.53 -8.81
N THR A 106 9.43 13.42 -9.06
CA THR A 106 8.89 13.44 -10.43
C THR A 106 8.20 14.75 -10.71
N ALA A 107 8.30 15.21 -11.97
CA ALA A 107 7.55 16.38 -12.39
C ALA A 107 6.04 16.08 -12.30
N THR A 108 5.26 17.06 -11.86
CA THR A 108 3.80 16.97 -11.91
C THR A 108 3.33 17.01 -13.35
N LEU A 109 2.43 16.09 -13.71
CA LEU A 109 1.81 16.07 -15.02
C LEU A 109 0.49 16.85 -15.05
N ASP A 110 0.31 17.76 -14.10
CA ASP A 110 -0.94 18.53 -13.91
C ASP A 110 -2.20 17.69 -13.68
N ARG A 111 -2.02 16.41 -13.30
CA ARG A 111 -3.08 15.42 -13.09
C ARG A 111 -2.84 14.53 -11.91
N ASP A 112 -2.13 15.01 -10.92
CA ASP A 112 -1.62 14.16 -9.85
C ASP A 112 -2.50 14.14 -8.62
N ASP A 113 -3.76 14.35 -8.83
CA ASP A 113 -4.73 14.20 -7.77
C ASP A 113 -5.01 12.71 -7.52
N VAL A 114 -4.87 12.29 -6.28
CA VAL A 114 -5.25 10.94 -5.83
C VAL A 114 -6.73 10.67 -6.07
N SER A 115 -7.55 11.70 -6.14
CA SER A 115 -8.96 11.63 -6.52
C SER A 115 -9.19 11.35 -8.00
N ASP A 116 -8.16 11.51 -8.86
CA ASP A 116 -8.29 11.15 -10.26
C ASP A 116 -8.55 9.64 -10.40
N ARG A 117 -9.38 9.30 -11.36
CA ARG A 117 -9.79 7.91 -11.68
C ARG A 117 -8.62 6.95 -11.91
N MET A 118 -7.45 7.50 -12.12
CA MET A 118 -6.25 6.78 -12.51
C MET A 118 -5.34 6.42 -11.33
N GLY A 119 -5.64 6.94 -10.16
CA GLY A 119 -4.83 6.76 -8.97
C GLY A 119 -3.46 7.47 -9.05
N PRO A 120 -2.59 7.28 -8.06
CA PRO A 120 -1.34 8.01 -7.94
C PRO A 120 -0.35 7.73 -9.09
N ASN A 121 0.47 8.73 -9.41
CA ASN A 121 1.50 8.62 -10.44
C ASN A 121 2.60 7.64 -10.07
N ASN A 122 3.01 7.63 -8.81
CA ASN A 122 4.01 6.72 -8.28
C ASN A 122 3.37 5.79 -7.27
N ILE A 123 3.44 4.49 -7.51
CA ILE A 123 2.83 3.46 -6.65
C ILE A 123 3.92 2.51 -6.18
N VAL A 124 4.14 2.43 -4.86
CA VAL A 124 5.03 1.43 -4.28
C VAL A 124 4.44 0.05 -4.49
N MET A 125 5.21 -0.84 -5.11
CA MET A 125 4.80 -2.20 -5.42
C MET A 125 5.36 -3.19 -4.39
N THR A 126 6.68 -3.22 -4.26
CA THR A 126 7.40 -4.14 -3.39
C THR A 126 8.84 -3.68 -3.20
N TRP A 127 9.61 -4.44 -2.43
CA TRP A 127 11.05 -4.31 -2.29
C TRP A 127 11.73 -5.41 -3.09
N ARG A 128 12.88 -5.09 -3.68
CA ARG A 128 13.78 -6.08 -4.26
C ARG A 128 14.69 -6.67 -3.18
N ASP A 129 15.26 -5.78 -2.39
CA ASP A 129 16.15 -6.03 -1.27
C ASP A 129 16.04 -4.89 -0.26
N ASN A 130 16.83 -4.85 0.81
CA ASN A 130 16.76 -3.79 1.83
C ASN A 130 17.23 -2.41 1.31
N THR A 131 17.76 -2.34 0.10
CA THR A 131 18.35 -1.12 -0.47
C THR A 131 17.60 -0.59 -1.71
N HIS A 132 16.66 -1.37 -2.27
CA HIS A 132 15.95 -0.97 -3.49
C HIS A 132 14.45 -1.19 -3.39
N ILE A 133 13.70 -0.13 -3.65
CA ILE A 133 12.24 -0.11 -3.69
C ILE A 133 11.78 -0.18 -5.14
N LEU A 134 10.93 -1.16 -5.46
CA LEU A 134 10.25 -1.25 -6.75
C LEU A 134 8.96 -0.44 -6.71
N PHE A 135 8.84 0.48 -7.64
CA PHE A 135 7.63 1.27 -7.80
C PHE A 135 7.22 1.37 -9.27
N ARG A 136 5.94 1.57 -9.48
CA ARG A 136 5.37 1.86 -10.79
C ARG A 136 5.23 3.36 -10.93
N SER A 137 5.71 3.93 -12.06
CA SER A 137 5.59 5.34 -12.35
C SER A 137 5.01 5.59 -13.73
N ARG A 138 4.24 6.67 -13.86
CA ARG A 138 3.70 7.19 -15.12
C ARG A 138 4.47 8.40 -15.65
N ARG A 139 5.61 8.73 -15.07
CA ARG A 139 6.38 9.95 -15.34
C ARG A 139 6.78 10.15 -16.81
N THR A 140 6.88 9.08 -17.59
CA THR A 140 7.27 9.12 -19.00
C THR A 140 6.09 8.89 -19.95
N GLU A 141 4.89 8.69 -19.43
CA GLU A 141 3.75 8.29 -20.22
C GLU A 141 2.63 9.33 -20.13
N TRP A 142 2.21 9.83 -21.27
CA TRP A 142 1.05 10.71 -21.37
C TRP A 142 -0.27 10.02 -21.02
N ASN A 143 -0.34 8.71 -21.22
CA ASN A 143 -1.56 7.94 -21.02
C ASN A 143 -1.62 7.40 -19.59
N ASP A 144 -2.71 7.67 -18.91
CA ASP A 144 -2.97 7.37 -17.50
C ASP A 144 -2.97 5.87 -17.14
N PHE A 145 -3.16 4.99 -18.10
CA PHE A 145 -3.15 3.54 -17.86
C PHE A 145 -1.78 2.89 -18.04
N LYS A 146 -0.81 3.65 -18.53
CA LYS A 146 0.54 3.17 -18.77
C LYS A 146 1.40 3.47 -17.55
N GLY A 147 2.14 2.48 -17.10
CA GLY A 147 3.13 2.64 -16.04
C GLY A 147 4.32 1.75 -16.31
N GLN A 148 5.50 2.31 -16.10
CA GLN A 148 6.77 1.59 -16.14
C GLN A 148 7.19 1.24 -14.72
N LEU A 149 7.99 0.20 -14.59
CA LEU A 149 8.54 -0.24 -13.33
C LEU A 149 9.95 0.34 -13.15
N TYR A 150 10.20 0.89 -11.98
CA TYR A 150 11.47 1.53 -11.62
C TYR A 150 11.97 1.01 -10.29
N LEU A 151 13.27 0.89 -10.15
CA LEU A 151 13.96 0.66 -8.89
C LEU A 151 14.54 1.97 -8.36
N ALA A 152 14.18 2.35 -7.15
CA ALA A 152 14.72 3.50 -6.45
C ALA A 152 15.64 3.03 -5.33
N PRO A 153 16.89 3.52 -5.24
CA PRO A 153 17.75 3.26 -4.10
C PRO A 153 17.27 4.05 -2.87
N VAL A 154 17.30 3.42 -1.69
CA VAL A 154 16.84 4.04 -0.43
C VAL A 154 17.73 5.19 0.05
N ASP A 155 19.00 5.16 -0.34
CA ASP A 155 19.96 6.21 0.00
C ASP A 155 19.79 7.48 -0.83
N GLY A 156 18.98 7.38 -1.88
CA GLY A 156 18.74 8.46 -2.86
C GLY A 156 19.48 8.23 -4.16
N GLY A 157 19.14 8.98 -5.16
CA GLY A 157 19.68 8.84 -6.51
C GLY A 157 18.58 8.77 -7.57
N LEU A 158 18.97 8.58 -8.82
CA LEU A 158 18.01 8.46 -9.91
C LEU A 158 17.44 7.03 -9.96
N PRO A 159 16.13 6.89 -10.00
CA PRO A 159 15.51 5.58 -10.19
C PRO A 159 15.85 4.99 -11.56
N GLU A 160 16.19 3.71 -11.56
CA GLU A 160 16.49 2.94 -12.77
C GLU A 160 15.22 2.31 -13.33
N GLN A 161 14.95 2.48 -14.61
CA GLN A 161 13.84 1.82 -15.26
C GLN A 161 14.18 0.36 -15.56
N LEU A 162 13.32 -0.55 -15.14
CA LEU A 162 13.47 -1.95 -15.51
C LEU A 162 13.23 -2.16 -17.02
N PRO A 163 14.02 -3.01 -17.70
CA PRO A 163 13.86 -3.32 -19.12
C PRO A 163 12.68 -4.27 -19.34
N LEU A 164 11.52 -3.91 -18.79
CA LEU A 164 10.30 -4.69 -18.89
C LEU A 164 9.23 -3.90 -19.65
N PRO A 165 8.32 -4.61 -20.35
CA PRO A 165 7.14 -3.95 -20.86
C PRO A 165 6.31 -3.42 -19.69
N ARG A 166 5.32 -2.60 -20.00
CA ARG A 166 4.43 -1.98 -19.00
C ARG A 166 3.96 -2.99 -17.97
N GLY A 167 4.18 -2.66 -16.70
CA GLY A 167 3.85 -3.51 -15.57
C GLY A 167 2.68 -2.96 -14.75
N GLY A 168 1.85 -3.89 -14.28
CA GLY A 168 0.88 -3.65 -13.22
C GLY A 168 1.45 -4.05 -11.86
N PHE A 169 0.64 -4.73 -11.05
CA PHE A 169 1.09 -5.26 -9.76
C PHE A 169 2.19 -6.30 -9.95
N CYS A 170 3.14 -6.28 -9.04
CA CYS A 170 4.31 -7.14 -9.10
C CYS A 170 4.84 -7.45 -7.69
N SER A 171 5.60 -8.53 -7.59
CA SER A 171 6.28 -8.97 -6.37
C SER A 171 7.57 -9.70 -6.72
N PHE A 172 8.63 -9.45 -5.94
CA PHE A 172 9.84 -10.24 -6.03
C PHE A 172 9.71 -11.56 -5.27
N SER A 173 10.46 -12.57 -5.70
CA SER A 173 10.72 -13.76 -4.91
C SER A 173 11.51 -13.39 -3.65
N PRO A 174 11.48 -14.22 -2.58
CA PRO A 174 12.19 -13.93 -1.33
C PRO A 174 13.71 -13.75 -1.50
N ASP A 175 14.31 -14.37 -2.51
CA ASP A 175 15.72 -14.24 -2.87
C ASP A 175 16.03 -13.03 -3.77
N GLY A 176 15.01 -12.24 -4.16
CA GLY A 176 15.15 -11.07 -5.02
C GLY A 176 15.51 -11.34 -6.47
N ASN A 177 15.62 -12.62 -6.89
CA ASN A 177 16.13 -13.00 -8.20
C ASN A 177 15.05 -13.13 -9.28
N GLN A 178 13.79 -13.28 -8.88
CA GLN A 178 12.66 -13.43 -9.79
C GLN A 178 11.61 -12.36 -9.52
N LEU A 179 11.01 -11.84 -10.58
CA LEU A 179 9.90 -10.89 -10.49
C LEU A 179 8.67 -11.47 -11.16
N ALA A 180 7.61 -11.66 -10.36
CA ALA A 180 6.28 -11.92 -10.87
C ALA A 180 5.58 -10.59 -11.13
N TYR A 181 5.07 -10.35 -12.33
CA TYR A 181 4.38 -9.12 -12.64
C TYR A 181 3.20 -9.33 -13.57
N ASN A 182 2.20 -8.45 -13.46
CA ASN A 182 1.06 -8.41 -14.36
C ASN A 182 1.40 -7.48 -15.53
N ARG A 183 1.56 -8.05 -16.72
CA ARG A 183 1.83 -7.29 -17.95
C ARG A 183 0.57 -6.57 -18.44
N VAL A 184 0.70 -5.28 -18.70
CA VAL A 184 -0.38 -4.46 -19.26
C VAL A 184 -0.23 -4.42 -20.79
N PHE A 185 -1.12 -5.10 -21.50
CA PHE A 185 -1.05 -5.25 -22.96
C PHE A 185 -1.75 -4.14 -23.75
N ARG A 186 -2.72 -3.44 -23.16
CA ARG A 186 -3.55 -2.47 -23.87
C ARG A 186 -3.59 -1.12 -23.18
N GLU A 187 -3.71 -0.08 -23.98
CA GLU A 187 -3.76 1.32 -23.55
C GLU A 187 -5.12 1.73 -22.99
N PHE A 188 -6.18 1.08 -23.42
CA PHE A 188 -7.54 1.38 -23.04
C PHE A 188 -8.20 0.19 -22.35
N ARG A 189 -9.00 0.46 -21.33
CA ARG A 189 -9.83 -0.56 -20.69
C ARG A 189 -10.80 -1.14 -21.70
N THR A 190 -10.49 -2.32 -22.20
CA THR A 190 -11.51 -3.24 -22.66
C THR A 190 -11.82 -4.19 -21.50
N TRP A 191 -13.08 -4.24 -21.11
CA TRP A 191 -13.62 -4.98 -19.99
C TRP A 191 -12.99 -6.39 -19.82
N LYS A 192 -12.44 -6.62 -18.60
CA LYS A 192 -12.27 -7.93 -17.98
C LYS A 192 -11.55 -9.01 -18.79
N ARG A 193 -10.25 -8.88 -19.02
CA ARG A 193 -9.41 -10.07 -19.23
C ARG A 193 -8.05 -9.85 -18.59
N CYS A 194 -7.95 -10.20 -17.29
CA CYS A 194 -6.66 -10.54 -16.70
C CYS A 194 -6.17 -11.81 -17.39
N ARG A 195 -5.16 -11.71 -18.23
CA ARG A 195 -4.44 -12.87 -18.75
C ARG A 195 -3.01 -12.82 -18.25
N PHE A 196 -2.73 -13.76 -17.33
CA PHE A 196 -1.46 -14.42 -17.01
C PHE A 196 -0.31 -13.62 -16.41
N PHE A 197 0.16 -14.17 -15.29
CA PHE A 197 1.47 -13.91 -14.71
C PHE A 197 2.57 -14.43 -15.64
N LEU A 198 3.52 -13.59 -15.96
CA LEU A 198 4.78 -13.99 -16.59
C LEU A 198 5.86 -13.88 -15.53
N PHE A 199 6.55 -14.98 -15.29
CA PHE A 199 7.78 -14.96 -14.51
C PHE A 199 8.90 -14.51 -15.44
N CYS A 200 9.57 -13.42 -15.09
CA CYS A 200 10.79 -13.00 -15.75
C CYS A 200 11.94 -13.19 -14.77
N GLY A 201 12.86 -14.10 -15.09
CA GLY A 201 14.10 -14.20 -14.36
C GLY A 201 14.96 -12.97 -14.65
N CYS A 202 15.26 -12.16 -13.66
CA CYS A 202 16.30 -11.15 -13.75
C CYS A 202 17.64 -11.90 -13.70
N SER A 203 18.24 -12.22 -14.86
CA SER A 203 19.65 -12.59 -14.88
C SER A 203 20.46 -11.36 -14.50
N ARG A 204 21.35 -11.51 -13.53
CA ARG A 204 22.35 -10.51 -13.16
C ARG A 204 23.15 -10.12 -14.40
N ALA A 205 23.16 -8.84 -14.73
CA ALA A 205 24.24 -8.23 -15.48
C ALA A 205 25.31 -7.78 -14.49
#